data_acf3b42d643063cce5947d4ab915fc1c
#
_entry.id   acf3b42d643063cce5947d4ab915fc1c
#
_cell.length_a   1.000
_cell.length_b   1.000
_cell.length_c   1.000
_cell.angle_alpha   90.00
_cell.angle_beta   90.00
_cell.angle_gamma   90.00
#
_symmetry.space_group_name_H-M   'P 1'
#
loop_
_entity.id
_entity.type
_entity.pdbx_description
1 polymer ?
#
loop_
_entity_poly.entity_id
_entity_poly.type
_entity_poly.pdbx_seq_one_letter_code
_entity_poly.pdbx_strand_id
1 'polypeptide(L)'
;MAEPTSNAALVGHKGALWLRLTLKGVTAHGSMPHLGVNAAYKAARVLTALENFQFNVAPHPYLGSPTLNVGTVRAGLNVNSVPDLAEIGIDIRSIPGLDHSGIQEHLKAELGEDISLEPIVDVGAVWTDPSSAWVKDVYGIVRDVTGEDAGSEPRTAPYFTDASALTPAFGGPPTIILGPGEAAKAHQTDEYCSVQRIRQASDIYARLAAAWAGNSD
;
A
#
# COMPACT_ATOMS: atom_id res chain seq x y z
N MET A 1 4.29 -8.70 -13.18
CA MET A 1 4.81 -7.39 -12.73
C MET A 1 6.24 -7.55 -12.23
N ALA A 2 7.20 -6.79 -12.75
CA ALA A 2 8.61 -6.89 -12.36
C ALA A 2 8.89 -6.02 -11.13
N GLU A 3 9.31 -6.64 -10.03
CA GLU A 3 9.59 -6.01 -8.74
C GLU A 3 10.73 -6.75 -8.02
N PRO A 4 11.40 -6.15 -7.03
CA PRO A 4 12.52 -6.76 -6.34
C PRO A 4 12.05 -7.86 -5.35
N THR A 5 11.81 -9.05 -5.87
CA THR A 5 11.34 -10.21 -5.09
C THR A 5 12.36 -11.33 -4.97
N SER A 6 13.60 -11.11 -5.40
CA SER A 6 14.64 -12.16 -5.48
C SER A 6 14.26 -13.36 -6.35
N ASN A 7 13.46 -13.12 -7.41
CA ASN A 7 12.83 -14.11 -8.28
C ASN A 7 11.79 -15.02 -7.57
N ALA A 8 11.38 -14.69 -6.35
CA ALA A 8 10.24 -15.37 -5.73
C ALA A 8 8.92 -14.83 -6.35
N ALA A 9 8.02 -15.75 -6.71
CA ALA A 9 6.71 -15.39 -7.23
C ALA A 9 5.77 -15.01 -6.07
N LEU A 10 5.33 -13.74 -6.04
CA LEU A 10 4.35 -13.26 -5.06
C LEU A 10 2.97 -13.22 -5.71
N VAL A 11 1.96 -13.76 -5.02
CA VAL A 11 0.58 -13.86 -5.50
C VAL A 11 -0.27 -12.65 -5.16
N GLY A 12 0.32 -11.64 -4.51
CA GLY A 12 -0.43 -10.43 -4.19
C GLY A 12 0.35 -9.45 -3.32
N HIS A 13 -0.23 -8.29 -3.14
CA HIS A 13 0.28 -7.23 -2.27
C HIS A 13 -0.85 -6.36 -1.73
N LYS A 14 -0.56 -5.62 -0.65
CA LYS A 14 -1.50 -4.64 -0.09
C LYS A 14 -1.70 -3.47 -1.05
N GLY A 15 -2.89 -2.86 -0.99
CA GLY A 15 -3.15 -1.57 -1.60
C GLY A 15 -2.58 -0.42 -0.77
N ALA A 16 -2.70 0.79 -1.30
CA ALA A 16 -2.36 2.02 -0.58
C ALA A 16 -3.44 3.08 -0.77
N LEU A 17 -3.87 3.65 0.35
CA LEU A 17 -4.69 4.84 0.39
C LEU A 17 -3.95 5.88 1.25
N TRP A 18 -3.32 6.86 0.59
CA TRP A 18 -2.68 7.98 1.29
C TRP A 18 -3.63 9.16 1.29
N LEU A 19 -3.92 9.66 2.47
CA LEU A 19 -4.84 10.78 2.64
C LEU A 19 -4.14 11.96 3.31
N ARG A 20 -4.49 13.17 2.86
CA ARG A 20 -4.25 14.42 3.57
C ARG A 20 -5.53 14.79 4.32
N LEU A 21 -5.42 14.89 5.64
CA LEU A 21 -6.47 15.38 6.51
C LEU A 21 -6.19 16.86 6.78
N THR A 22 -7.16 17.73 6.51
CA THR A 22 -7.06 19.17 6.76
C THR A 22 -8.08 19.59 7.80
N LEU A 23 -7.57 20.27 8.85
CA LEU A 23 -8.36 20.78 9.96
C LEU A 23 -8.25 22.30 10.01
N LYS A 24 -9.38 22.97 9.96
CA LYS A 24 -9.46 24.43 10.03
C LYS A 24 -9.74 24.91 11.45
N GLY A 25 -9.08 26.00 11.80
CA GLY A 25 -9.25 26.76 13.02
C GLY A 25 -9.60 28.22 12.73
N VAL A 26 -9.34 29.08 13.71
CA VAL A 26 -9.47 30.54 13.60
C VAL A 26 -8.25 31.14 14.28
N THR A 27 -7.50 31.96 13.56
CA THR A 27 -6.31 32.61 14.11
C THR A 27 -6.67 33.68 15.16
N ALA A 28 -5.81 33.84 16.15
CA ALA A 28 -5.88 34.91 17.13
C ALA A 28 -4.46 35.16 17.69
N HIS A 29 -4.27 36.27 18.38
CA HIS A 29 -3.02 36.55 19.06
C HIS A 29 -2.79 35.53 20.19
N GLY A 30 -1.57 34.99 20.35
CA GLY A 30 -1.27 33.94 21.31
C GLY A 30 -1.54 34.29 22.77
N SER A 31 -1.59 35.58 23.12
CA SER A 31 -2.00 36.06 24.47
C SER A 31 -3.52 36.12 24.69
N MET A 32 -4.31 35.96 23.62
CA MET A 32 -5.79 35.96 23.64
C MET A 32 -6.35 34.73 22.93
N PRO A 33 -5.95 33.49 23.34
CA PRO A 33 -6.31 32.27 22.61
C PRO A 33 -7.82 31.97 22.61
N HIS A 34 -8.57 32.54 23.54
CA HIS A 34 -10.03 32.42 23.64
C HIS A 34 -10.78 33.10 22.49
N LEU A 35 -10.14 33.99 21.71
CA LEU A 35 -10.70 34.62 20.51
C LEU A 35 -10.46 33.77 19.23
N GLY A 36 -9.71 32.70 19.32
CA GLY A 36 -9.41 31.82 18.20
C GLY A 36 -9.93 30.39 18.38
N VAL A 37 -9.72 29.57 17.35
CA VAL A 37 -9.94 28.12 17.38
C VAL A 37 -8.62 27.45 16.98
N ASN A 38 -7.99 26.77 17.91
CA ASN A 38 -6.67 26.19 17.69
C ASN A 38 -6.75 24.88 16.89
N ALA A 39 -6.29 24.91 15.64
CA ALA A 39 -6.23 23.75 14.75
C ALA A 39 -5.27 22.65 15.26
N ALA A 40 -4.19 23.01 15.99
CA ALA A 40 -3.28 22.04 16.57
C ALA A 40 -3.94 21.20 17.67
N TYR A 41 -4.84 21.81 18.48
CA TYR A 41 -5.61 21.06 19.47
C TYR A 41 -6.70 20.18 18.82
N LYS A 42 -7.24 20.59 17.67
CA LYS A 42 -8.10 19.71 16.86
C LYS A 42 -7.28 18.52 16.35
N ALA A 43 -6.10 18.76 15.78
CA ALA A 43 -5.21 17.71 15.28
C ALA A 43 -4.82 16.70 16.38
N ALA A 44 -4.52 17.15 17.61
CA ALA A 44 -4.22 16.26 18.71
C ALA A 44 -5.33 15.26 19.02
N ARG A 45 -6.60 15.69 18.98
CA ARG A 45 -7.76 14.79 19.15
C ARG A 45 -7.90 13.79 18.01
N VAL A 46 -7.70 14.26 16.78
CA VAL A 46 -7.72 13.39 15.58
C VAL A 46 -6.60 12.36 15.64
N LEU A 47 -5.39 12.73 16.04
CA LEU A 47 -4.27 11.79 16.20
C LEU A 47 -4.59 10.68 17.20
N THR A 48 -5.22 11.01 18.34
CA THR A 48 -5.65 10.02 19.32
C THR A 48 -6.73 9.08 18.75
N ALA A 49 -7.67 9.59 17.96
CA ALA A 49 -8.66 8.75 17.29
C ALA A 49 -8.02 7.84 16.24
N LEU A 50 -7.09 8.36 15.42
CA LEU A 50 -6.36 7.58 14.41
C LEU A 50 -5.49 6.48 15.03
N GLU A 51 -4.86 6.72 16.18
CA GLU A 51 -4.08 5.71 16.92
C GLU A 51 -4.93 4.50 17.31
N ASN A 52 -6.20 4.73 17.60
CA ASN A 52 -7.15 3.70 18.03
C ASN A 52 -8.09 3.22 16.91
N PHE A 53 -7.91 3.71 15.68
CA PHE A 53 -8.79 3.40 14.55
C PHE A 53 -8.83 1.89 14.25
N GLN A 54 -10.03 1.35 14.10
CA GLN A 54 -10.26 -0.05 13.80
C GLN A 54 -10.93 -0.20 12.43
N PHE A 55 -10.36 -1.00 11.56
CA PHE A 55 -10.95 -1.29 10.24
C PHE A 55 -12.21 -2.17 10.31
N ASN A 56 -12.42 -2.87 11.42
CA ASN A 56 -13.55 -3.78 11.64
C ASN A 56 -13.72 -4.86 10.56
N VAL A 57 -12.61 -5.34 10.02
CA VAL A 57 -12.57 -6.39 9.00
C VAL A 57 -11.69 -7.56 9.47
N ALA A 58 -12.02 -8.76 9.03
CA ALA A 58 -11.18 -9.93 9.28
C ALA A 58 -9.84 -9.82 8.54
N PRO A 59 -8.74 -10.29 9.13
CA PRO A 59 -7.47 -10.36 8.43
C PRO A 59 -7.56 -11.23 7.18
N HIS A 60 -6.89 -10.82 6.11
CA HIS A 60 -6.70 -11.68 4.94
C HIS A 60 -5.73 -12.82 5.30
N PRO A 61 -5.98 -14.09 4.88
CA PRO A 61 -5.16 -15.24 5.29
C PRO A 61 -3.67 -15.10 5.03
N TYR A 62 -3.28 -14.39 3.96
CA TYR A 62 -1.89 -14.25 3.53
C TYR A 62 -1.34 -12.82 3.63
N LEU A 63 -2.19 -11.80 3.58
CA LEU A 63 -1.79 -10.39 3.67
C LEU A 63 -1.96 -9.81 5.08
N GLY A 64 -2.61 -10.55 5.99
CA GLY A 64 -2.89 -10.09 7.34
C GLY A 64 -3.91 -8.96 7.39
N SER A 65 -3.86 -8.15 8.44
CA SER A 65 -4.77 -7.02 8.65
C SER A 65 -4.37 -5.79 7.82
N PRO A 66 -5.34 -4.92 7.47
CA PRO A 66 -5.01 -3.58 7.00
C PRO A 66 -4.28 -2.80 8.09
N THR A 67 -3.54 -1.77 7.70
CA THR A 67 -2.79 -0.92 8.65
C THR A 67 -3.01 0.56 8.36
N LEU A 68 -2.94 1.39 9.42
CA LEU A 68 -2.94 2.84 9.32
C LEU A 68 -1.70 3.37 10.02
N ASN A 69 -1.00 4.29 9.37
CA ASN A 69 0.14 5.00 9.93
C ASN A 69 -0.03 6.50 9.72
N VAL A 70 0.21 7.29 10.75
CA VAL A 70 0.33 8.75 10.63
C VAL A 70 1.79 9.07 10.27
N GLY A 71 2.01 9.49 9.02
CA GLY A 71 3.35 9.77 8.50
C GLY A 71 3.82 11.21 8.72
N THR A 72 2.90 12.18 8.67
CA THR A 72 3.24 13.61 8.84
C THR A 72 2.18 14.35 9.63
N VAL A 73 2.64 15.35 10.42
CA VAL A 73 1.77 16.29 11.14
C VAL A 73 2.38 17.68 11.02
N ARG A 74 1.57 18.66 10.63
CA ARG A 74 1.97 20.06 10.52
C ARG A 74 0.87 20.95 11.09
N ALA A 75 1.21 21.94 11.91
CA ALA A 75 0.25 22.90 12.47
C ALA A 75 0.96 24.21 12.86
N GLY A 76 0.31 25.33 12.53
CA GLY A 76 0.75 26.67 12.89
C GLY A 76 1.97 27.19 12.12
N LEU A 77 2.21 28.49 12.23
CA LEU A 77 3.31 29.19 11.55
C LEU A 77 4.35 29.74 12.55
N ASN A 78 3.90 30.16 13.73
CA ASN A 78 4.75 30.78 14.77
C ASN A 78 4.15 30.56 16.17
N VAL A 79 4.93 30.85 17.21
CA VAL A 79 4.56 30.57 18.61
C VAL A 79 3.52 31.57 19.16
N ASN A 80 3.46 32.78 18.64
CA ASN A 80 2.65 33.86 19.18
C ASN A 80 1.29 34.06 18.50
N SER A 81 0.84 33.09 17.70
CA SER A 81 -0.52 33.08 17.14
C SER A 81 -1.21 31.73 17.35
N VAL A 82 -2.53 31.75 17.44
CA VAL A 82 -3.36 30.54 17.45
C VAL A 82 -3.35 29.93 16.04
N PRO A 83 -2.95 28.67 15.85
CA PRO A 83 -2.98 28.00 14.55
C PRO A 83 -4.40 27.90 13.97
N ASP A 84 -4.58 28.35 12.74
CA ASP A 84 -5.83 28.26 11.99
C ASP A 84 -5.85 27.12 10.98
N LEU A 85 -4.72 26.42 10.83
CA LEU A 85 -4.59 25.27 9.93
C LEU A 85 -3.74 24.17 10.58
N ALA A 86 -4.19 22.94 10.45
CA ALA A 86 -3.39 21.76 10.69
C ALA A 86 -3.59 20.74 9.55
N GLU A 87 -2.53 20.05 9.18
CA GLU A 87 -2.53 18.99 8.18
C GLU A 87 -1.92 17.72 8.78
N ILE A 88 -2.57 16.58 8.51
CA ILE A 88 -2.12 15.25 8.91
C ILE A 88 -2.06 14.40 7.65
N GLY A 89 -0.91 13.77 7.38
CA GLY A 89 -0.75 12.78 6.32
C GLY A 89 -0.81 11.38 6.88
N ILE A 90 -1.71 10.56 6.35
CA ILE A 90 -1.84 9.15 6.75
C ILE A 90 -1.59 8.21 5.58
N ASP A 91 -1.02 7.05 5.89
CA ASP A 91 -0.76 5.93 4.99
C ASP A 91 -1.59 4.73 5.46
N ILE A 92 -2.58 4.34 4.67
CA ILE A 92 -3.39 3.15 4.91
C ILE A 92 -2.98 2.08 3.92
N ARG A 93 -2.67 0.87 4.44
CA ARG A 93 -2.43 -0.32 3.60
C ARG A 93 -3.65 -1.20 3.65
N SER A 94 -4.38 -1.23 2.54
CA SER A 94 -5.61 -2.02 2.40
C SER A 94 -5.32 -3.47 2.00
N ILE A 95 -6.31 -4.33 2.19
CA ILE A 95 -6.31 -5.73 1.78
C ILE A 95 -7.41 -5.97 0.74
N PRO A 96 -7.36 -7.06 -0.04
CA PRO A 96 -8.40 -7.40 -1.01
C PRO A 96 -9.80 -7.40 -0.38
N GLY A 97 -10.77 -6.82 -1.07
CA GLY A 97 -12.16 -6.70 -0.61
C GLY A 97 -12.44 -5.53 0.33
N LEU A 98 -11.43 -4.77 0.74
CA LEU A 98 -11.61 -3.56 1.54
C LEU A 98 -11.71 -2.34 0.61
N ASP A 99 -12.90 -1.77 0.54
CA ASP A 99 -13.20 -0.61 -0.30
C ASP A 99 -12.66 0.68 0.29
N HIS A 100 -11.94 1.47 -0.51
CA HIS A 100 -11.33 2.72 -0.08
C HIS A 100 -12.34 3.84 0.17
N SER A 101 -13.47 3.85 -0.54
CA SER A 101 -14.56 4.80 -0.25
C SER A 101 -15.18 4.51 1.11
N GLY A 102 -15.42 3.24 1.44
CA GLY A 102 -15.91 2.83 2.75
C GLY A 102 -14.95 3.17 3.89
N ILE A 103 -13.62 3.07 3.67
CA ILE A 103 -12.62 3.53 4.65
C ILE A 103 -12.76 5.04 4.90
N GLN A 104 -12.89 5.83 3.83
CA GLN A 104 -13.00 7.29 3.95
C GLN A 104 -14.30 7.70 4.65
N GLU A 105 -15.41 7.02 4.38
CA GLU A 105 -16.69 7.25 5.09
C GLU A 105 -16.57 6.90 6.57
N HIS A 106 -15.93 5.78 6.92
CA HIS A 106 -15.70 5.38 8.31
C HIS A 106 -14.81 6.40 9.04
N LEU A 107 -13.72 6.85 8.41
CA LEU A 107 -12.87 7.91 8.96
C LEU A 107 -13.65 9.19 9.21
N LYS A 108 -14.49 9.64 8.27
CA LYS A 108 -15.35 10.83 8.48
C LYS A 108 -16.31 10.65 9.63
N ALA A 109 -16.93 9.48 9.76
CA ALA A 109 -17.85 9.19 10.85
C ALA A 109 -17.17 9.24 12.22
N GLU A 110 -15.93 8.73 12.35
CA GLU A 110 -15.18 8.76 13.61
C GLU A 110 -14.54 10.11 13.92
N LEU A 111 -14.01 10.79 12.90
CA LEU A 111 -13.22 12.01 13.10
C LEU A 111 -14.08 13.28 13.08
N GLY A 112 -15.30 13.22 12.55
CA GLY A 112 -16.23 14.33 12.42
C GLY A 112 -16.18 15.01 11.06
N GLU A 113 -17.27 15.74 10.72
CA GLU A 113 -17.45 16.36 9.41
C GLU A 113 -16.57 17.61 9.18
N ASP A 114 -16.01 18.18 10.23
CA ASP A 114 -15.14 19.37 10.16
C ASP A 114 -13.75 19.07 9.52
N ILE A 115 -13.51 17.83 9.10
CA ILE A 115 -12.24 17.38 8.54
C ILE A 115 -12.40 17.13 7.04
N SER A 116 -11.56 17.77 6.25
CA SER A 116 -11.43 17.46 4.83
C SER A 116 -10.47 16.30 4.64
N LEU A 117 -10.89 15.28 3.90
CA LEU A 117 -10.05 14.15 3.46
C LEU A 117 -9.77 14.30 1.96
N GLU A 118 -8.49 14.36 1.60
CA GLU A 118 -8.04 14.45 0.21
C GLU A 118 -7.14 13.26 -0.11
N PRO A 119 -7.50 12.38 -1.07
CA PRO A 119 -6.64 11.31 -1.52
C PRO A 119 -5.40 11.84 -2.25
N ILE A 120 -4.21 11.37 -1.84
CA ILE A 120 -2.92 11.62 -2.50
C ILE A 120 -2.53 10.41 -3.37
N VAL A 121 -2.76 9.20 -2.83
CA VAL A 121 -2.62 7.92 -3.53
C VAL A 121 -3.85 7.09 -3.21
N ASP A 122 -4.42 6.48 -4.24
CA ASP A 122 -5.58 5.60 -4.13
C ASP A 122 -5.42 4.45 -5.11
N VAL A 123 -4.84 3.33 -4.63
CA VAL A 123 -4.54 2.16 -5.44
C VAL A 123 -4.90 0.87 -4.67
N GLY A 124 -5.67 0.01 -5.30
CA GLY A 124 -6.20 -1.20 -4.68
C GLY A 124 -5.15 -2.28 -4.40
N ALA A 125 -5.48 -3.20 -3.51
CA ALA A 125 -4.71 -4.41 -3.29
C ALA A 125 -4.81 -5.34 -4.51
N VAL A 126 -3.77 -6.13 -4.75
CA VAL A 126 -3.76 -7.18 -5.79
C VAL A 126 -3.70 -8.54 -5.13
N TRP A 127 -4.52 -9.46 -5.62
CA TRP A 127 -4.55 -10.84 -5.15
C TRP A 127 -4.87 -11.79 -6.28
N THR A 128 -4.07 -12.84 -6.42
CA THR A 128 -4.30 -13.94 -7.33
C THR A 128 -4.41 -15.24 -6.54
N ASP A 129 -5.45 -16.04 -6.82
CA ASP A 129 -5.64 -17.32 -6.14
C ASP A 129 -4.45 -18.25 -6.39
N PRO A 130 -3.71 -18.64 -5.34
CA PRO A 130 -2.56 -19.51 -5.46
C PRO A 130 -2.91 -20.95 -5.87
N SER A 131 -4.17 -21.34 -5.75
CA SER A 131 -4.64 -22.67 -6.16
C SER A 131 -4.89 -22.80 -7.67
N SER A 132 -4.94 -21.67 -8.40
CA SER A 132 -5.17 -21.65 -9.84
C SER A 132 -4.09 -22.42 -10.61
N ALA A 133 -4.47 -23.02 -11.74
CA ALA A 133 -3.54 -23.76 -12.58
C ALA A 133 -2.35 -22.88 -13.04
N TRP A 134 -2.67 -21.65 -13.47
CA TRP A 134 -1.65 -20.71 -13.93
C TRP A 134 -0.60 -20.37 -12.85
N VAL A 135 -1.00 -20.15 -11.60
CA VAL A 135 -0.06 -19.88 -10.51
C VAL A 135 0.83 -21.09 -10.23
N LYS A 136 0.27 -22.31 -10.30
CA LYS A 136 1.05 -23.55 -10.17
C LYS A 136 2.08 -23.70 -11.29
N ASP A 137 1.73 -23.35 -12.52
CA ASP A 137 2.64 -23.32 -13.66
C ASP A 137 3.77 -22.30 -13.44
N VAL A 138 3.44 -21.10 -12.95
CA VAL A 138 4.43 -20.08 -12.57
C VAL A 138 5.40 -20.61 -11.52
N TYR A 139 4.91 -21.24 -10.46
CA TYR A 139 5.75 -21.82 -9.41
C TYR A 139 6.66 -22.95 -9.97
N GLY A 140 6.14 -23.77 -10.88
CA GLY A 140 6.92 -24.80 -11.58
C GLY A 140 8.08 -24.18 -12.36
N ILE A 141 7.79 -23.18 -13.19
CA ILE A 141 8.80 -22.47 -14.00
C ILE A 141 9.86 -21.81 -13.12
N VAL A 142 9.45 -21.12 -12.04
CA VAL A 142 10.37 -20.48 -11.10
C VAL A 142 11.28 -21.51 -10.46
N ARG A 143 10.75 -22.61 -9.95
CA ARG A 143 11.54 -23.70 -9.36
C ARG A 143 12.54 -24.31 -10.35
N ASP A 144 12.12 -24.57 -11.58
CA ASP A 144 12.97 -25.18 -12.60
C ASP A 144 14.16 -24.29 -13.01
N VAL A 145 13.98 -22.96 -12.94
CA VAL A 145 15.03 -21.99 -13.29
C VAL A 145 15.92 -21.64 -12.10
N THR A 146 15.33 -21.48 -10.91
CA THR A 146 16.09 -21.02 -9.73
C THR A 146 16.64 -22.17 -8.89
N GLY A 147 16.05 -23.35 -8.97
CA GLY A 147 16.31 -24.48 -8.06
C GLY A 147 15.65 -24.31 -6.68
N GLU A 148 14.89 -23.21 -6.46
CA GLU A 148 14.24 -22.93 -5.19
C GLU A 148 12.76 -23.32 -5.27
N ASP A 149 12.27 -24.04 -4.28
CA ASP A 149 10.84 -24.29 -4.12
C ASP A 149 10.13 -23.00 -3.70
N ALA A 150 8.94 -22.73 -4.26
CA ALA A 150 8.10 -21.63 -3.85
C ALA A 150 7.65 -21.71 -2.37
N GLY A 151 7.89 -22.84 -1.75
CA GLY A 151 7.45 -23.15 -0.38
C GLY A 151 6.02 -23.67 -0.33
N SER A 152 5.60 -24.06 0.86
CA SER A 152 4.24 -24.59 1.12
C SER A 152 3.20 -23.47 1.23
N GLU A 153 3.62 -22.22 1.41
CA GLU A 153 2.75 -21.07 1.62
C GLU A 153 2.92 -20.01 0.53
N PRO A 154 1.81 -19.44 0.02
CA PRO A 154 1.86 -18.34 -0.94
C PRO A 154 2.57 -17.12 -0.35
N ARG A 155 3.49 -16.51 -1.10
CA ARG A 155 4.20 -15.30 -0.70
C ARG A 155 3.46 -14.06 -1.17
N THR A 156 3.50 -13.00 -0.35
CA THR A 156 2.87 -11.71 -0.61
C THR A 156 3.78 -10.56 -0.20
N ALA A 157 3.49 -9.33 -0.70
CA ALA A 157 4.20 -8.13 -0.29
C ALA A 157 3.32 -7.23 0.59
N PRO A 158 3.87 -6.60 1.65
CA PRO A 158 3.14 -5.62 2.46
C PRO A 158 3.06 -4.22 1.82
N TYR A 159 3.83 -3.98 0.75
CA TYR A 159 3.85 -2.74 -0.03
C TYR A 159 2.99 -2.89 -1.30
N PHE A 160 2.66 -1.79 -1.97
CA PHE A 160 1.99 -1.81 -3.27
C PHE A 160 3.00 -1.69 -4.42
N THR A 161 2.56 -2.06 -5.62
CA THR A 161 3.34 -1.99 -6.86
C THR A 161 2.46 -1.42 -7.99
N ASP A 162 3.05 -1.17 -9.15
CA ASP A 162 2.30 -0.76 -10.35
C ASP A 162 1.22 -1.77 -10.77
N ALA A 163 1.27 -3.01 -10.26
CA ALA A 163 0.20 -3.98 -10.46
C ALA A 163 -1.17 -3.48 -9.96
N SER A 164 -1.20 -2.60 -8.95
CA SER A 164 -2.44 -1.94 -8.49
C SER A 164 -3.15 -1.16 -9.59
N ALA A 165 -2.39 -0.56 -10.52
CA ALA A 165 -2.93 0.19 -11.65
C ALA A 165 -3.08 -0.69 -12.89
N LEU A 166 -2.09 -1.53 -13.18
CA LEU A 166 -2.05 -2.34 -14.40
C LEU A 166 -3.09 -3.47 -14.38
N THR A 167 -3.25 -4.18 -13.25
CA THR A 167 -4.20 -5.30 -13.16
C THR A 167 -5.62 -4.86 -13.54
N PRO A 168 -6.22 -3.82 -12.94
CA PRO A 168 -7.55 -3.37 -13.36
C PRO A 168 -7.57 -2.79 -14.77
N ALA A 169 -6.52 -2.09 -15.23
CA ALA A 169 -6.45 -1.53 -16.57
C ALA A 169 -6.49 -2.60 -17.68
N PHE A 170 -6.01 -3.80 -17.40
CA PHE A 170 -6.04 -4.94 -18.31
C PHE A 170 -7.23 -5.91 -18.05
N GLY A 171 -8.25 -5.49 -17.32
CA GLY A 171 -9.45 -6.29 -17.08
C GLY A 171 -9.32 -7.34 -15.96
N GLY A 172 -8.37 -7.18 -15.06
CA GLY A 172 -8.19 -8.02 -13.88
C GLY A 172 -7.57 -9.40 -14.16
N PRO A 173 -6.55 -9.53 -15.03
CA PRO A 173 -5.92 -10.83 -15.26
C PRO A 173 -5.22 -11.34 -14.00
N PRO A 174 -5.02 -12.67 -13.86
CA PRO A 174 -4.18 -13.22 -12.82
C PRO A 174 -2.81 -12.56 -12.85
N THR A 175 -2.39 -12.00 -11.72
CA THR A 175 -1.18 -11.17 -11.63
C THR A 175 -0.19 -11.78 -10.64
N ILE A 176 1.05 -11.95 -11.08
CA ILE A 176 2.19 -12.33 -10.25
C ILE A 176 3.19 -11.18 -10.21
N ILE A 177 3.74 -10.92 -9.02
CA ILE A 177 4.83 -9.98 -8.81
C ILE A 177 6.12 -10.79 -8.69
N LEU A 178 7.09 -10.54 -9.58
CA LEU A 178 8.33 -11.32 -9.64
C LEU A 178 9.44 -10.51 -10.30
N GLY A 179 10.63 -10.51 -9.73
CA GLY A 179 11.81 -9.93 -10.36
C GLY A 179 13.09 -10.16 -9.57
N PRO A 180 14.24 -9.83 -10.17
CA PRO A 180 15.55 -10.30 -9.70
C PRO A 180 16.11 -9.51 -8.52
N GLY A 181 15.65 -8.28 -8.27
CA GLY A 181 16.13 -7.42 -7.18
C GLY A 181 15.77 -7.96 -5.80
N GLU A 182 16.40 -7.42 -4.78
CA GLU A 182 16.14 -7.71 -3.37
C GLU A 182 15.34 -6.58 -2.74
N ALA A 183 14.14 -6.85 -2.20
CA ALA A 183 13.30 -5.84 -1.54
C ALA A 183 14.04 -5.08 -0.42
N ALA A 184 14.94 -5.76 0.30
CA ALA A 184 15.74 -5.16 1.36
C ALA A 184 16.81 -4.17 0.85
N LYS A 185 17.08 -4.13 -0.46
CA LYS A 185 18.02 -3.21 -1.09
C LYS A 185 17.34 -2.05 -1.83
N ALA A 186 16.05 -2.17 -2.09
CA ALA A 186 15.29 -1.13 -2.78
C ALA A 186 15.35 0.21 -2.03
N HIS A 187 15.53 1.30 -2.78
CA HIS A 187 15.60 2.68 -2.28
C HIS A 187 16.76 2.97 -1.32
N GLN A 188 17.80 2.13 -1.32
CA GLN A 188 19.02 2.35 -0.52
C GLN A 188 20.16 2.91 -1.37
N THR A 189 21.09 3.62 -0.70
CA THR A 189 22.37 3.97 -1.33
C THR A 189 23.09 2.67 -1.72
N ASP A 190 23.67 2.65 -2.92
CA ASP A 190 24.37 1.47 -3.49
C ASP A 190 23.45 0.26 -3.72
N GLU A 191 22.19 0.49 -4.09
CA GLU A 191 21.27 -0.54 -4.53
C GLU A 191 21.91 -1.35 -5.68
N TYR A 192 21.86 -2.68 -5.60
CA TYR A 192 22.39 -3.57 -6.60
C TYR A 192 21.47 -4.75 -6.88
N CYS A 193 21.69 -5.40 -8.02
CA CYS A 193 21.02 -6.64 -8.37
C CYS A 193 22.04 -7.69 -8.85
N SER A 194 21.85 -8.94 -8.45
CA SER A 194 22.69 -10.06 -8.89
C SER A 194 22.52 -10.30 -10.40
N VAL A 195 23.63 -10.35 -11.13
CA VAL A 195 23.63 -10.69 -12.57
C VAL A 195 23.03 -12.08 -12.82
N GLN A 196 23.28 -13.04 -11.92
CA GLN A 196 22.68 -14.38 -12.02
C GLN A 196 21.15 -14.29 -11.92
N ARG A 197 20.61 -13.54 -10.95
CA ARG A 197 19.16 -13.35 -10.78
C ARG A 197 18.53 -12.64 -11.98
N ILE A 198 19.23 -11.67 -12.60
CA ILE A 198 18.77 -11.02 -13.83
C ILE A 198 18.62 -12.03 -14.96
N ARG A 199 19.61 -12.92 -15.15
CA ARG A 199 19.55 -14.00 -16.17
C ARG A 199 18.42 -14.97 -15.90
N GLN A 200 18.23 -15.39 -14.64
CA GLN A 200 17.12 -16.23 -14.23
C GLN A 200 15.77 -15.56 -14.49
N ALA A 201 15.60 -14.28 -14.14
CA ALA A 201 14.36 -13.54 -14.41
C ALA A 201 14.06 -13.48 -15.91
N SER A 202 15.06 -13.25 -16.75
CA SER A 202 14.88 -13.25 -18.21
C SER A 202 14.40 -14.61 -18.73
N ASP A 203 14.97 -15.74 -18.24
CA ASP A 203 14.52 -17.07 -18.61
C ASP A 203 13.11 -17.37 -18.11
N ILE A 204 12.79 -16.99 -16.85
CA ILE A 204 11.45 -17.13 -16.28
C ILE A 204 10.43 -16.40 -17.14
N TYR A 205 10.67 -15.11 -17.47
CA TYR A 205 9.71 -14.32 -18.26
C TYR A 205 9.53 -14.90 -19.67
N ALA A 206 10.58 -15.38 -20.32
CA ALA A 206 10.48 -16.01 -21.62
C ALA A 206 9.62 -17.29 -21.58
N ARG A 207 9.80 -18.14 -20.56
CA ARG A 207 8.99 -19.36 -20.38
C ARG A 207 7.53 -19.04 -20.02
N LEU A 208 7.29 -18.03 -19.17
CA LEU A 208 5.93 -17.59 -18.84
C LEU A 208 5.20 -17.07 -20.08
N ALA A 209 5.85 -16.26 -20.91
CA ALA A 209 5.27 -15.76 -22.14
C ALA A 209 4.93 -16.89 -23.12
N ALA A 210 5.83 -17.87 -23.28
CA ALA A 210 5.60 -19.04 -24.12
C ALA A 210 4.43 -19.93 -23.62
N ALA A 211 4.38 -20.16 -22.29
CA ALA A 211 3.29 -20.94 -21.68
C ALA A 211 1.94 -20.25 -21.82
N TRP A 212 1.90 -18.90 -21.65
CA TRP A 212 0.67 -18.14 -21.84
C TRP A 212 0.18 -18.18 -23.28
N ALA A 213 1.07 -18.00 -24.26
CA ALA A 213 0.73 -18.04 -25.68
C ALA A 213 0.26 -19.44 -26.15
N GLY A 214 0.79 -20.51 -25.56
CA GLY A 214 0.41 -21.89 -25.88
C GLY A 214 -0.92 -22.33 -25.27
N ASN A 215 -1.47 -21.60 -24.30
CA ASN A 215 -2.77 -21.87 -23.66
C ASN A 215 -3.93 -21.04 -24.26
N SER A 216 -3.70 -20.35 -25.38
CA SER A 216 -4.67 -19.44 -26.02
C SER A 216 -5.46 -20.08 -27.17
N ASP A 217 -5.52 -21.45 -27.26
CA ASP A 217 -6.31 -22.23 -28.21
C ASP A 217 -7.64 -22.75 -27.61
#